data_7621cb8e64f299f8a393cd36f8aeb249
#
_entry.id   7621cb8e64f299f8a393cd36f8aeb249
#
_cell.length_a   1.000
_cell.length_b   1.000
_cell.length_c   1.000
_cell.angle_alpha   90.00
_cell.angle_beta   90.00
_cell.angle_gamma   90.00
#
_symmetry.space_group_name_H-M   'P 1'
#
loop_
_entity.id
_entity.type
_entity.pdbx_description
1 polymer ?
#
loop_
_entity_poly.entity_id
_entity_poly.type
_entity_poly.pdbx_seq_one_letter_code
_entity_poly.pdbx_strand_id
1 'polypeptide(L)'
;MLLVGFVVLVMAVAVLCIAEYSSLPGNVGRVLTQEEQAQVIADNSPLTDYVMLSPNADFPRDDDITKITIHHMAGNLSLEELGSRFSDRDRRASSNYAIDSDGNVALYVEEKNRAWTSSDRENDERAITIEVANDEADGDWHVSDAAYDALVELCVDICKRNGIVEFTYTGDESGTLTTHRMFNPDTICPGPYLNGKLPALAREVNARL
;
A
#
# COMPACT_ATOMS: atom_id res chain seq x y z
N MET A 1 -26.25 -14.57 -39.26
CA MET A 1 -25.28 -13.49 -39.01
C MET A 1 -25.10 -13.12 -37.54
N LEU A 2 -26.10 -13.26 -36.65
CA LEU A 2 -25.97 -12.92 -35.23
C LEU A 2 -25.04 -13.86 -34.40
N LEU A 3 -24.97 -15.16 -34.76
CA LEU A 3 -24.20 -16.15 -33.99
C LEU A 3 -22.67 -15.96 -34.14
N VAL A 4 -22.23 -15.55 -35.33
CA VAL A 4 -20.79 -15.35 -35.62
C VAL A 4 -20.27 -14.09 -34.88
N GLY A 5 -21.08 -13.04 -34.75
CA GLY A 5 -20.71 -11.82 -34.04
C GLY A 5 -20.52 -12.04 -32.54
N PHE A 6 -21.36 -12.91 -31.94
CA PHE A 6 -21.27 -13.21 -30.49
C PHE A 6 -20.03 -14.05 -30.17
N VAL A 7 -19.68 -15.01 -30.99
CA VAL A 7 -18.46 -15.85 -30.80
C VAL A 7 -17.19 -15.00 -30.95
N VAL A 8 -17.15 -14.08 -31.90
CA VAL A 8 -15.98 -13.18 -32.09
C VAL A 8 -15.85 -12.22 -30.92
N LEU A 9 -16.94 -11.70 -30.36
CA LEU A 9 -16.90 -10.81 -29.20
C LEU A 9 -16.44 -11.54 -27.94
N VAL A 10 -16.93 -12.75 -27.68
CA VAL A 10 -16.50 -13.57 -26.54
C VAL A 10 -15.03 -13.96 -26.65
N MET A 11 -14.57 -14.31 -27.85
CA MET A 11 -13.15 -14.61 -28.11
C MET A 11 -12.26 -13.37 -27.93
N ALA A 12 -12.69 -12.20 -28.38
CA ALA A 12 -11.94 -10.95 -28.20
C ALA A 12 -11.83 -10.55 -26.72
N VAL A 13 -12.90 -10.69 -25.94
CA VAL A 13 -12.88 -10.43 -24.49
C VAL A 13 -12.00 -11.44 -23.77
N ALA A 14 -12.06 -12.73 -24.12
CA ALA A 14 -11.19 -13.75 -23.55
C ALA A 14 -9.71 -13.51 -23.88
N VAL A 15 -9.39 -13.11 -25.10
CA VAL A 15 -8.01 -12.78 -25.51
C VAL A 15 -7.50 -11.53 -24.81
N LEU A 16 -8.35 -10.50 -24.61
CA LEU A 16 -8.00 -9.31 -23.83
C LEU A 16 -7.73 -9.66 -22.36
N CYS A 17 -8.59 -10.46 -21.72
CA CYS A 17 -8.38 -10.92 -20.36
C CYS A 17 -7.10 -11.76 -20.20
N ILE A 18 -6.80 -12.63 -21.18
CA ILE A 18 -5.58 -13.45 -21.17
C ILE A 18 -4.34 -12.56 -21.42
N ALA A 19 -4.42 -11.55 -22.27
CA ALA A 19 -3.32 -10.62 -22.52
C ALA A 19 -3.02 -9.74 -21.30
N GLU A 20 -4.03 -9.28 -20.59
CA GLU A 20 -3.84 -8.54 -19.30
C GLU A 20 -3.24 -9.44 -18.22
N TYR A 21 -3.62 -10.73 -18.17
CA TYR A 21 -3.06 -11.68 -17.19
C TYR A 21 -1.61 -12.07 -17.53
N SER A 22 -1.24 -12.09 -18.81
CA SER A 22 0.12 -12.40 -19.24
C SER A 22 1.12 -11.25 -19.06
N SER A 23 0.65 -10.05 -18.70
CA SER A 23 1.50 -8.87 -18.43
C SER A 23 1.88 -8.70 -16.96
N LEU A 24 1.25 -9.45 -16.04
CA LEU A 24 1.60 -9.40 -14.61
C LEU A 24 2.94 -10.09 -14.35
N PRO A 25 3.75 -9.57 -13.41
CA PRO A 25 4.92 -10.30 -12.92
C PRO A 25 4.55 -11.69 -12.41
N GLY A 26 5.40 -12.69 -12.64
CA GLY A 26 5.09 -14.10 -12.38
C GLY A 26 4.85 -14.45 -10.90
N ASN A 27 5.17 -13.54 -9.98
CA ASN A 27 4.95 -13.68 -8.53
C ASN A 27 3.65 -13.02 -8.05
N VAL A 28 2.92 -12.31 -8.91
CA VAL A 28 1.71 -11.55 -8.55
C VAL A 28 0.45 -12.41 -8.70
N GLY A 29 -0.48 -12.27 -7.75
CA GLY A 29 -1.80 -12.91 -7.81
C GLY A 29 -1.80 -14.43 -7.57
N ARG A 30 -0.74 -14.98 -6.96
CA ARG A 30 -0.63 -16.39 -6.58
C ARG A 30 0.03 -16.59 -5.22
N VAL A 31 -0.08 -17.79 -4.69
CA VAL A 31 0.65 -18.18 -3.48
C VAL A 31 2.14 -18.36 -3.84
N LEU A 32 2.99 -17.70 -3.08
CA LEU A 32 4.45 -17.78 -3.23
C LEU A 32 5.02 -18.96 -2.43
N THR A 33 6.09 -19.56 -2.93
CA THR A 33 6.90 -20.49 -2.13
C THR A 33 7.64 -19.73 -1.02
N GLN A 34 8.16 -20.42 -0.01
CA GLN A 34 8.95 -19.80 1.05
C GLN A 34 10.20 -19.07 0.53
N GLU A 35 10.87 -19.64 -0.48
CA GLU A 35 12.04 -19.02 -1.12
C GLU A 35 11.68 -17.73 -1.85
N GLU A 36 10.57 -17.74 -2.60
CA GLU A 36 10.06 -16.55 -3.29
C GLU A 36 9.63 -15.46 -2.29
N GLN A 37 8.97 -15.82 -1.19
CA GLN A 37 8.62 -14.87 -0.12
C GLN A 37 9.87 -14.26 0.50
N ALA A 38 10.88 -15.07 0.83
CA ALA A 38 12.13 -14.61 1.39
C ALA A 38 12.85 -13.63 0.45
N GLN A 39 12.84 -13.90 -0.87
CA GLN A 39 13.41 -12.99 -1.87
C GLN A 39 12.63 -11.68 -1.95
N VAL A 40 11.29 -11.74 -1.98
CA VAL A 40 10.43 -10.55 -1.99
C VAL A 40 10.68 -9.68 -0.74
N ILE A 41 10.80 -10.29 0.44
CA ILE A 41 11.12 -9.58 1.68
C ILE A 41 12.52 -8.94 1.60
N ALA A 42 13.52 -9.67 1.11
CA ALA A 42 14.89 -9.18 0.98
C ALA A 42 15.01 -7.98 0.00
N ASP A 43 14.18 -7.95 -1.03
CA ASP A 43 14.15 -6.87 -2.03
C ASP A 43 13.32 -5.66 -1.55
N ASN A 44 12.62 -5.77 -0.41
CA ASN A 44 11.76 -4.73 0.16
C ASN A 44 12.11 -4.48 1.64
N SER A 45 11.12 -4.44 2.55
CA SER A 45 11.40 -4.25 3.99
C SER A 45 11.62 -5.59 4.71
N PRO A 46 12.73 -5.74 5.47
CA PRO A 46 12.95 -6.91 6.31
C PRO A 46 11.99 -7.01 7.51
N LEU A 47 11.19 -5.98 7.75
CA LEU A 47 10.15 -5.95 8.78
C LEU A 47 8.85 -6.66 8.34
N THR A 48 8.81 -7.21 7.12
CA THR A 48 7.62 -7.85 6.56
C THR A 48 7.41 -9.25 7.15
N ASP A 49 6.25 -9.47 7.79
CA ASP A 49 5.82 -10.75 8.35
C ASP A 49 4.98 -11.57 7.37
N TYR A 50 4.25 -10.88 6.48
CA TYR A 50 3.27 -11.48 5.57
C TYR A 50 3.40 -10.92 4.15
N VAL A 51 3.32 -11.79 3.14
CA VAL A 51 3.38 -11.39 1.72
C VAL A 51 2.20 -11.97 0.95
N MET A 52 1.43 -11.09 0.28
CA MET A 52 0.36 -11.45 -0.64
C MET A 52 0.29 -10.43 -1.77
N LEU A 53 0.96 -10.68 -2.90
CA LEU A 53 1.13 -9.68 -3.95
C LEU A 53 -0.15 -9.45 -4.75
N SER A 54 -0.63 -8.21 -4.70
CA SER A 54 -1.85 -7.73 -5.35
C SER A 54 -1.64 -7.50 -6.85
N PRO A 55 -2.62 -7.85 -7.69
CA PRO A 55 -2.60 -7.49 -9.12
C PRO A 55 -3.05 -6.03 -9.39
N ASN A 56 -3.49 -5.29 -8.37
CA ASN A 56 -3.95 -3.91 -8.48
C ASN A 56 -2.78 -2.95 -8.31
N ALA A 57 -1.87 -2.91 -9.27
CA ALA A 57 -0.68 -2.07 -9.26
C ALA A 57 -0.21 -1.79 -10.68
N ASP A 58 0.63 -0.78 -10.86
CA ASP A 58 1.40 -0.60 -12.08
C ASP A 58 2.79 -1.23 -11.91
N PHE A 59 3.29 -1.87 -12.93
CA PHE A 59 4.50 -2.68 -12.94
C PHE A 59 5.43 -2.25 -14.08
N PRO A 60 6.56 -1.55 -13.78
CA PRO A 60 6.96 -0.94 -12.51
C PRO A 60 6.31 0.44 -12.26
N ARG A 61 6.71 1.14 -11.18
CA ARG A 61 6.48 2.58 -11.02
C ARG A 61 7.36 3.37 -11.99
N ASP A 62 6.96 4.59 -12.33
CA ASP A 62 7.66 5.44 -13.27
C ASP A 62 8.66 6.40 -12.58
N ASP A 63 8.42 6.76 -11.30
CA ASP A 63 9.19 7.75 -10.53
C ASP A 63 9.96 7.12 -9.37
N ASP A 64 11.00 7.83 -8.88
CA ASP A 64 11.72 7.48 -7.66
C ASP A 64 10.85 7.67 -6.41
N ILE A 65 11.08 6.84 -5.39
CA ILE A 65 10.39 6.92 -4.09
C ILE A 65 10.97 8.10 -3.30
N THR A 66 10.12 9.08 -2.99
CA THR A 66 10.49 10.30 -2.26
C THR A 66 9.57 10.62 -1.08
N LYS A 67 8.49 9.84 -0.90
CA LYS A 67 7.43 10.09 0.08
C LYS A 67 6.94 8.80 0.72
N ILE A 68 6.27 8.96 1.87
CA ILE A 68 5.42 7.93 2.46
C ILE A 68 4.04 8.53 2.66
N THR A 69 3.00 7.81 2.21
CA THR A 69 1.60 8.22 2.39
C THR A 69 0.91 7.28 3.37
N ILE A 70 0.39 7.85 4.47
CA ILE A 70 -0.26 7.08 5.53
C ILE A 70 -1.77 7.03 5.29
N HIS A 71 -2.30 5.81 5.42
CA HIS A 71 -3.72 5.49 5.36
C HIS A 71 -4.15 4.76 6.62
N HIS A 72 -5.46 4.62 6.83
CA HIS A 72 -6.03 3.68 7.79
C HIS A 72 -7.01 2.74 7.09
N MET A 73 -7.09 1.51 7.57
CA MET A 73 -7.97 0.48 7.00
C MET A 73 -9.46 0.78 7.17
N ALA A 74 -9.81 1.80 7.97
CA ALA A 74 -11.18 2.08 8.42
C ALA A 74 -11.83 0.84 9.05
N GLY A 75 -11.09 0.15 9.91
CA GLY A 75 -11.49 -1.06 10.63
C GLY A 75 -10.31 -1.87 11.14
N ASN A 76 -10.61 -2.90 11.93
CA ASN A 76 -9.63 -3.86 12.44
C ASN A 76 -9.62 -5.11 11.54
N LEU A 77 -8.98 -4.98 10.37
CA LEU A 77 -8.85 -6.10 9.43
C LEU A 77 -7.56 -6.87 9.72
N SER A 78 -7.62 -8.19 9.58
CA SER A 78 -6.40 -8.98 9.52
C SER A 78 -5.65 -8.72 8.21
N LEU A 79 -4.35 -9.05 8.18
CA LEU A 79 -3.53 -8.90 6.97
C LEU A 79 -4.05 -9.76 5.82
N GLU A 80 -4.56 -10.98 6.11
CA GLU A 80 -5.15 -11.88 5.12
C GLU A 80 -6.46 -11.32 4.55
N GLU A 81 -7.32 -10.73 5.39
CA GLU A 81 -8.57 -10.12 4.96
C GLU A 81 -8.32 -8.93 4.04
N LEU A 82 -7.38 -8.06 4.40
CA LEU A 82 -7.01 -6.92 3.56
C LEU A 82 -6.35 -7.39 2.25
N GLY A 83 -5.44 -8.38 2.31
CA GLY A 83 -4.82 -8.98 1.14
C GLY A 83 -5.84 -9.60 0.19
N SER A 84 -6.85 -10.29 0.72
CA SER A 84 -7.96 -10.83 -0.06
C SER A 84 -8.75 -9.74 -0.80
N ARG A 85 -8.99 -8.58 -0.13
CA ARG A 85 -9.64 -7.42 -0.77
C ARG A 85 -8.78 -6.83 -1.88
N PHE A 86 -7.46 -6.74 -1.69
CA PHE A 86 -6.53 -6.24 -2.67
C PHE A 86 -6.26 -7.22 -3.83
N SER A 87 -6.59 -8.49 -3.66
CA SER A 87 -6.53 -9.49 -4.74
C SER A 87 -7.72 -9.41 -5.69
N ASP A 88 -8.82 -8.78 -5.29
CA ASP A 88 -9.98 -8.52 -6.15
C ASP A 88 -9.66 -7.39 -7.13
N ARG A 89 -9.58 -7.71 -8.42
CA ARG A 89 -9.27 -6.76 -9.50
C ARG A 89 -10.35 -5.69 -9.67
N ASP A 90 -11.60 -6.02 -9.37
CA ASP A 90 -12.72 -5.08 -9.51
C ASP A 90 -12.66 -3.98 -8.44
N ARG A 91 -11.97 -4.22 -7.33
CA ARG A 91 -11.74 -3.21 -6.30
C ARG A 91 -10.84 -2.07 -6.77
N ARG A 92 -9.88 -2.32 -7.67
CA ARG A 92 -8.96 -1.33 -8.24
C ARG A 92 -8.24 -0.50 -7.17
N ALA A 93 -7.87 -1.14 -6.07
CA ALA A 93 -7.18 -0.53 -4.95
C ALA A 93 -6.17 -1.51 -4.33
N SER A 94 -5.08 -0.98 -3.80
CA SER A 94 -4.03 -1.70 -3.07
C SER A 94 -3.23 -0.72 -2.21
N SER A 95 -2.25 -1.24 -1.44
CA SER A 95 -1.19 -0.47 -0.81
C SER A 95 0.14 -1.22 -0.95
N ASN A 96 1.27 -0.53 -0.76
CA ASN A 96 2.55 -1.24 -0.68
C ASN A 96 2.57 -2.09 0.59
N TYR A 97 2.35 -1.49 1.74
CA TYR A 97 2.35 -2.15 3.04
C TYR A 97 1.03 -2.00 3.78
N ALA A 98 0.84 -2.87 4.75
CA ALA A 98 -0.15 -2.66 5.80
C ALA A 98 0.39 -3.14 7.15
N ILE A 99 -0.21 -2.63 8.24
CA ILE A 99 0.13 -2.98 9.62
C ILE A 99 -1.18 -3.33 10.32
N ASP A 100 -1.24 -4.53 10.93
CA ASP A 100 -2.39 -4.93 11.74
C ASP A 100 -2.35 -4.33 13.14
N SER A 101 -3.38 -4.57 13.95
CA SER A 101 -3.46 -4.05 15.33
C SER A 101 -2.46 -4.67 16.29
N ASP A 102 -1.83 -5.79 15.95
CA ASP A 102 -0.78 -6.45 16.73
C ASP A 102 0.62 -5.96 16.33
N GLY A 103 0.73 -5.11 15.29
CA GLY A 103 1.97 -4.55 14.78
C GLY A 103 2.68 -5.41 13.73
N ASN A 104 2.03 -6.49 13.23
CA ASN A 104 2.59 -7.27 12.13
C ASN A 104 2.49 -6.50 10.82
N VAL A 105 3.48 -6.66 9.96
CA VAL A 105 3.61 -5.93 8.68
C VAL A 105 3.35 -6.85 7.50
N ALA A 106 2.47 -6.43 6.59
CA ALA A 106 2.27 -7.10 5.31
C ALA A 106 2.83 -6.30 4.14
N LEU A 107 3.25 -7.01 3.08
CA LEU A 107 3.59 -6.45 1.78
C LEU A 107 2.60 -6.95 0.73
N TYR A 108 1.91 -6.02 0.04
CA TYR A 108 0.97 -6.33 -1.04
C TYR A 108 1.43 -5.84 -2.41
N VAL A 109 2.22 -4.76 -2.47
CA VAL A 109 2.83 -4.28 -3.71
C VAL A 109 4.30 -3.98 -3.44
N GLU A 110 5.19 -4.67 -4.15
CA GLU A 110 6.65 -4.43 -4.02
C GLU A 110 6.97 -2.96 -4.27
N GLU A 111 7.95 -2.39 -3.57
CA GLU A 111 8.29 -0.97 -3.63
C GLU A 111 8.67 -0.48 -5.04
N LYS A 112 9.24 -1.35 -5.87
CA LYS A 112 9.53 -1.05 -7.29
C LYS A 112 8.29 -0.85 -8.16
N ASN A 113 7.08 -1.09 -7.62
CA ASN A 113 5.81 -0.99 -8.31
C ASN A 113 4.93 0.07 -7.65
N ARG A 114 4.02 0.69 -8.41
CA ARG A 114 3.08 1.69 -7.90
C ARG A 114 1.81 1.02 -7.39
N ALA A 115 1.53 1.15 -6.10
CA ALA A 115 0.22 0.79 -5.55
C ALA A 115 -0.87 1.80 -5.97
N TRP A 116 -2.13 1.38 -5.98
CA TRP A 116 -3.28 2.24 -6.30
C TRP A 116 -4.00 2.60 -5.01
N THR A 117 -3.57 3.67 -4.32
CA THR A 117 -3.97 3.90 -2.93
C THR A 117 -4.62 5.27 -2.71
N SER A 118 -3.95 6.37 -3.07
CA SER A 118 -4.34 7.73 -2.65
C SER A 118 -5.37 8.40 -3.56
N SER A 119 -5.85 7.73 -4.60
CA SER A 119 -6.66 8.30 -5.68
C SER A 119 -5.92 9.38 -6.50
N ASP A 120 -4.62 9.51 -6.30
CA ASP A 120 -3.73 10.42 -7.03
C ASP A 120 -2.53 9.64 -7.59
N ARG A 121 -2.46 9.57 -8.92
CA ARG A 121 -1.41 8.82 -9.60
C ARG A 121 -0.02 9.41 -9.34
N GLU A 122 0.11 10.73 -9.36
CA GLU A 122 1.40 11.40 -9.22
C GLU A 122 1.97 11.17 -7.81
N ASN A 123 1.12 11.22 -6.78
CA ASN A 123 1.53 10.85 -5.44
C ASN A 123 1.93 9.38 -5.34
N ASP A 124 1.08 8.48 -5.83
CA ASP A 124 1.31 7.02 -5.71
C ASP A 124 2.56 6.55 -6.48
N GLU A 125 2.96 7.26 -7.56
CA GLU A 125 4.22 6.99 -8.27
C GLU A 125 5.44 7.28 -7.39
N ARG A 126 5.37 8.28 -6.50
CA ARG A 126 6.47 8.75 -5.64
C ARG A 126 6.38 8.28 -4.20
N ALA A 127 5.26 7.68 -3.81
CA ALA A 127 5.02 7.29 -2.44
C ALA A 127 5.09 5.78 -2.22
N ILE A 128 5.64 5.39 -1.06
CA ILE A 128 5.28 4.13 -0.43
C ILE A 128 4.03 4.38 0.40
N THR A 129 2.99 3.59 0.18
CA THR A 129 1.70 3.73 0.84
C THR A 129 1.52 2.66 1.91
N ILE A 130 1.04 3.06 3.10
CA ILE A 130 0.92 2.18 4.27
C ILE A 130 -0.51 2.29 4.83
N GLU A 131 -1.23 1.17 4.87
CA GLU A 131 -2.52 1.03 5.54
C GLU A 131 -2.32 0.57 6.99
N VAL A 132 -2.92 1.28 7.97
CA VAL A 132 -2.81 0.93 9.39
C VAL A 132 -4.17 0.52 9.92
N ALA A 133 -4.24 -0.62 10.61
CA ALA A 133 -5.47 -1.10 11.24
C ALA A 133 -5.89 -0.16 12.39
N ASN A 134 -7.22 -0.01 12.55
CA ASN A 134 -7.80 0.66 13.70
C ASN A 134 -8.28 -0.41 14.68
N ASP A 135 -7.90 -0.30 15.95
CA ASP A 135 -8.41 -1.19 17.01
C ASP A 135 -9.77 -0.72 17.54
N GLU A 136 -10.19 0.51 17.22
CA GLU A 136 -11.55 1.02 17.40
C GLU A 136 -12.18 1.40 16.06
N ALA A 137 -13.38 0.90 15.79
CA ALA A 137 -14.20 1.32 14.66
C ALA A 137 -15.12 2.46 15.15
N ASP A 138 -15.05 3.63 14.55
CA ASP A 138 -15.73 4.87 14.91
C ASP A 138 -14.92 5.82 15.85
N GLY A 139 -15.49 6.97 16.17
CA GLY A 139 -14.87 7.98 17.03
C GLY A 139 -13.58 8.53 16.42
N ASP A 140 -12.50 8.37 17.15
CA ASP A 140 -11.19 8.86 16.73
C ASP A 140 -10.46 7.89 15.77
N TRP A 141 -11.02 6.73 15.50
CA TRP A 141 -10.35 5.69 14.69
C TRP A 141 -8.99 5.34 15.28
N HIS A 142 -8.99 5.00 16.55
CA HIS A 142 -7.80 4.70 17.32
C HIS A 142 -6.95 3.61 16.67
N VAL A 143 -5.64 3.72 16.82
CA VAL A 143 -4.63 2.76 16.38
C VAL A 143 -3.87 2.30 17.61
N SER A 144 -3.67 1.00 17.77
CA SER A 144 -2.96 0.42 18.90
C SER A 144 -1.51 0.93 19.01
N ASP A 145 -0.96 0.90 20.21
CA ASP A 145 0.45 1.27 20.43
C ASP A 145 1.38 0.36 19.60
N ALA A 146 1.07 -0.95 19.49
CA ALA A 146 1.85 -1.90 18.71
C ALA A 146 1.87 -1.54 17.21
N ALA A 147 0.72 -1.18 16.63
CA ALA A 147 0.64 -0.77 15.24
C ALA A 147 1.33 0.58 15.00
N TYR A 148 1.24 1.53 15.96
CA TYR A 148 1.94 2.80 15.86
C TYR A 148 3.47 2.64 15.95
N ASP A 149 3.96 1.81 16.86
CA ASP A 149 5.39 1.51 16.98
C ASP A 149 5.93 0.84 15.70
N ALA A 150 5.20 -0.14 15.16
CA ALA A 150 5.53 -0.77 13.88
C ALA A 150 5.53 0.24 12.72
N LEU A 151 4.59 1.20 12.70
CA LEU A 151 4.56 2.27 11.70
C LEU A 151 5.81 3.14 11.76
N VAL A 152 6.26 3.51 12.96
CA VAL A 152 7.51 4.28 13.13
C VAL A 152 8.71 3.50 12.59
N GLU A 153 8.86 2.22 12.97
CA GLU A 153 9.96 1.37 12.51
C GLU A 153 9.95 1.20 10.98
N LEU A 154 8.78 0.94 10.39
CA LEU A 154 8.64 0.76 8.95
C LEU A 154 8.97 2.06 8.20
N CYS A 155 8.52 3.22 8.68
CA CYS A 155 8.87 4.51 8.09
C CYS A 155 10.39 4.78 8.14
N VAL A 156 11.06 4.45 9.26
CA VAL A 156 12.53 4.57 9.37
C VAL A 156 13.24 3.68 8.36
N ASP A 157 12.82 2.42 8.24
CA ASP A 157 13.40 1.46 7.28
C ASP A 157 13.22 1.95 5.83
N ILE A 158 12.01 2.34 5.45
CA ILE A 158 11.71 2.88 4.11
C ILE A 158 12.55 4.12 3.82
N CYS A 159 12.61 5.07 4.75
CA CYS A 159 13.40 6.29 4.57
C CYS A 159 14.88 5.97 4.33
N LYS A 160 15.48 5.09 5.13
CA LYS A 160 16.88 4.69 4.97
C LYS A 160 17.17 3.99 3.65
N ARG A 161 16.31 3.05 3.24
CA ARG A 161 16.50 2.30 1.99
C ARG A 161 16.31 3.17 0.74
N ASN A 162 15.43 4.17 0.81
CA ASN A 162 15.10 5.03 -0.33
C ASN A 162 15.79 6.40 -0.29
N GLY A 163 16.71 6.63 0.67
CA GLY A 163 17.48 7.88 0.74
C GLY A 163 16.67 9.12 1.12
N ILE A 164 15.53 8.94 1.83
CA ILE A 164 14.73 10.04 2.38
C ILE A 164 15.45 10.49 3.68
N VAL A 165 16.25 11.54 3.56
CA VAL A 165 17.13 12.01 4.65
C VAL A 165 16.40 12.88 5.68
N GLU A 166 15.21 13.36 5.35
CA GLU A 166 14.36 14.16 6.23
C GLU A 166 12.89 13.80 6.02
N PHE A 167 12.23 13.37 7.09
CA PHE A 167 10.83 12.96 7.06
C PHE A 167 9.96 14.12 7.57
N THR A 168 9.39 14.90 6.65
CA THR A 168 8.72 16.17 6.94
C THR A 168 7.20 16.07 6.80
N TYR A 169 6.50 16.54 7.82
CA TYR A 169 5.06 16.77 7.78
C TYR A 169 4.77 18.27 7.70
N THR A 170 4.28 18.74 6.56
CA THR A 170 3.97 20.16 6.30
C THR A 170 2.47 20.47 6.47
N GLY A 171 1.64 19.43 6.56
CA GLY A 171 0.17 19.56 6.59
C GLY A 171 -0.46 19.63 5.19
N ASP A 172 0.34 19.54 4.14
CA ASP A 172 -0.05 19.52 2.72
C ASP A 172 0.81 18.54 1.91
N GLU A 173 0.62 18.52 0.59
CA GLU A 173 1.29 17.61 -0.35
C GLU A 173 2.82 17.83 -0.48
N SER A 174 3.35 18.93 0.02
CA SER A 174 4.77 19.30 -0.15
C SER A 174 5.73 18.53 0.76
N GLY A 175 5.20 17.88 1.83
CA GLY A 175 5.99 17.07 2.75
C GLY A 175 6.39 15.71 2.16
N THR A 176 7.39 15.07 2.79
CA THR A 176 7.72 13.65 2.52
C THR A 176 6.82 12.70 3.30
N LEU A 177 6.12 13.17 4.33
CA LEU A 177 5.02 12.49 5.03
C LEU A 177 3.69 13.10 4.59
N THR A 178 2.88 12.33 3.90
CA THR A 178 1.58 12.74 3.38
C THR A 178 0.46 11.79 3.82
N THR A 179 -0.78 12.14 3.52
CA THR A 179 -1.97 11.34 3.84
C THR A 179 -2.95 11.32 2.67
N HIS A 180 -3.82 10.32 2.60
CA HIS A 180 -4.84 10.20 1.57
C HIS A 180 -5.70 11.46 1.41
N ARG A 181 -6.15 12.06 2.52
CA ARG A 181 -7.01 13.25 2.48
C ARG A 181 -6.37 14.50 1.87
N MET A 182 -5.04 14.54 1.74
CA MET A 182 -4.35 15.62 1.05
C MET A 182 -4.61 15.59 -0.46
N PHE A 183 -4.84 14.40 -1.02
CA PHE A 183 -5.08 14.15 -2.45
C PHE A 183 -6.56 13.93 -2.77
N ASN A 184 -7.35 13.50 -1.79
CA ASN A 184 -8.78 13.31 -1.91
C ASN A 184 -9.50 13.90 -0.68
N PRO A 185 -10.05 15.12 -0.77
CA PRO A 185 -10.69 15.80 0.37
C PRO A 185 -12.01 15.14 0.83
N ASP A 186 -12.57 14.23 0.03
CA ASP A 186 -13.83 13.54 0.35
C ASP A 186 -13.63 12.38 1.35
N THR A 187 -12.37 12.05 1.72
CA THR A 187 -12.05 11.04 2.72
C THR A 187 -11.57 11.64 4.03
N ILE A 188 -11.82 10.93 5.15
CA ILE A 188 -11.24 11.25 6.46
C ILE A 188 -9.91 10.55 6.70
N CYS A 189 -9.48 9.65 5.78
CA CYS A 189 -8.25 8.87 5.90
C CYS A 189 -7.02 9.81 6.07
N PRO A 190 -6.15 9.56 7.06
CA PRO A 190 -5.95 8.35 7.86
C PRO A 190 -6.73 8.31 9.19
N GLY A 191 -7.81 9.06 9.32
CA GLY A 191 -8.60 9.18 10.55
C GLY A 191 -8.03 10.23 11.53
N PRO A 192 -8.87 10.72 12.46
CA PRO A 192 -8.49 11.77 13.41
C PRO A 192 -7.29 11.39 14.26
N TYR A 193 -7.22 10.15 14.77
CA TYR A 193 -6.14 9.69 15.64
C TYR A 193 -4.77 9.80 14.94
N LEU A 194 -4.58 9.09 13.79
CA LEU A 194 -3.31 9.15 13.06
C LEU A 194 -3.01 10.57 12.57
N ASN A 195 -4.01 11.29 12.09
CA ASN A 195 -3.81 12.67 11.66
C ASN A 195 -3.25 13.57 12.78
N GLY A 196 -3.70 13.36 14.03
CA GLY A 196 -3.16 14.04 15.21
C GLY A 196 -1.73 13.61 15.57
N LYS A 197 -1.32 12.40 15.18
CA LYS A 197 0.01 11.82 15.45
C LYS A 197 1.08 12.17 14.42
N LEU A 198 0.73 12.66 13.22
CA LEU A 198 1.70 12.88 12.13
C LEU A 198 2.90 13.77 12.51
N PRO A 199 2.72 14.89 13.25
CA PRO A 199 3.88 15.68 13.70
C PRO A 199 4.79 14.93 14.69
N ALA A 200 4.25 14.02 15.49
CA ALA A 200 5.02 13.16 16.38
C ALA A 200 5.75 12.07 15.57
N LEU A 201 5.04 11.38 14.68
CA LEU A 201 5.60 10.39 13.77
C LEU A 201 6.82 10.95 13.01
N ALA A 202 6.69 12.14 12.43
CA ALA A 202 7.79 12.78 11.72
C ALA A 202 9.01 13.01 12.64
N ARG A 203 8.81 13.47 13.87
CA ARG A 203 9.90 13.67 14.83
C ARG A 203 10.56 12.36 15.25
N GLU A 204 9.76 11.34 15.54
CA GLU A 204 10.25 10.02 16.00
C GLU A 204 11.05 9.31 14.92
N VAL A 205 10.60 9.37 13.66
CA VAL A 205 11.34 8.84 12.51
C VAL A 205 12.65 9.60 12.33
N ASN A 206 12.63 10.95 12.28
CA ASN A 206 13.85 11.75 12.11
C ASN A 206 14.87 11.53 13.23
N ALA A 207 14.44 11.24 14.47
CA ALA A 207 15.35 10.94 15.57
C ALA A 207 16.13 9.62 15.37
N ARG A 208 15.75 8.80 14.39
CA ARG A 208 16.33 7.48 14.10
C ARG A 208 16.97 7.39 12.69
N LEU A 209 16.85 8.44 11.86
CA LEU A 209 17.53 8.56 10.56
C LEU A 209 18.99 8.96 10.76
#